data_bb4556c9cfdc05feeb1494e8373bf468
#
_entry.id   bb4556c9cfdc05feeb1494e8373bf468
#
_cell.length_a   1.000
_cell.length_b   1.000
_cell.length_c   1.000
_cell.angle_alpha   90.00
_cell.angle_beta   90.00
_cell.angle_gamma   90.00
#
_symmetry.space_group_name_H-M   'P 1'
#
loop_
_entity.id
_entity.type
_entity.pdbx_description
1 polymer ?
#
loop_
_entity_poly.entity_id
_entity_poly.type
_entity_poly.pdbx_seq_one_letter_code
_entity_poly.pdbx_strand_id
1 'polypeptide(L)'
;MMEGVDPQLLEDFILDGLHEDIQDGDHTSLACIPEDSTSKARLLVKDTGVLAGVDLARRIFKHLDPEAQFEMMIEDGSDVKFGDEAFYVTCKSRALLMGERLVLNAMQRMSGIATMSSRFMMEVEGTDVTILDTRKTTPLLRFIEKWAVRIGGCTNYRDGLYDWIMIKDNHIDAAGSITDAITRVHKYLRETQKGLNITVEVRNLVELHEVLDIGGVTRIMLDNFELPILAEAVQTIGDKFESEASGGINLNTVRKIA
;
A
#
# COMPACT_ATOMS: atom_id res chain seq x y z
N MET A 1 8.21 -11.44 -3.70
CA MET A 1 9.18 -11.12 -2.61
C MET A 1 8.40 -10.68 -1.38
N MET A 2 8.62 -11.34 -0.24
CA MET A 2 7.89 -11.07 1.01
C MET A 2 8.63 -10.08 1.95
N GLU A 3 9.62 -9.36 1.44
CA GLU A 3 10.36 -8.38 2.22
C GLU A 3 9.43 -7.26 2.69
N GLY A 4 9.41 -6.99 3.99
CA GLY A 4 8.53 -6.00 4.60
C GLY A 4 7.06 -6.38 4.75
N VAL A 5 6.70 -7.66 4.60
CA VAL A 5 5.35 -8.19 4.90
C VAL A 5 5.33 -8.70 6.34
N ASP A 6 4.47 -8.14 7.18
CA ASP A 6 4.27 -8.61 8.54
C ASP A 6 3.58 -10.00 8.53
N PRO A 7 4.22 -11.05 9.08
CA PRO A 7 3.66 -12.38 9.07
C PRO A 7 2.33 -12.49 9.82
N GLN A 8 2.13 -11.71 10.89
CA GLN A 8 0.90 -11.74 11.67
C GLN A 8 -0.26 -11.11 10.89
N LEU A 9 -0.04 -9.95 10.26
CA LEU A 9 -1.06 -9.32 9.41
C LEU A 9 -1.43 -10.20 8.22
N LEU A 10 -0.48 -10.96 7.68
CA LEU A 10 -0.75 -11.91 6.61
C LEU A 10 -1.63 -13.07 7.08
N GLU A 11 -1.33 -13.64 8.25
CA GLU A 11 -2.12 -14.72 8.82
C GLU A 11 -3.52 -14.24 9.19
N ASP A 12 -3.64 -13.09 9.86
CA ASP A 12 -4.93 -12.48 10.22
C ASP A 12 -5.79 -12.25 8.97
N PHE A 13 -5.21 -11.71 7.89
CA PHE A 13 -5.91 -11.49 6.62
C PHE A 13 -6.45 -12.81 6.01
N ILE A 14 -5.64 -13.87 6.04
CA ILE A 14 -6.05 -15.19 5.51
C ILE A 14 -7.20 -15.76 6.35
N LEU A 15 -7.06 -15.75 7.66
CA LEU A 15 -8.06 -16.29 8.59
C LEU A 15 -9.38 -15.53 8.49
N ASP A 16 -9.33 -14.19 8.54
CA ASP A 16 -10.53 -13.35 8.48
C ASP A 16 -11.22 -13.47 7.11
N GLY A 17 -10.45 -13.49 6.01
CA GLY A 17 -10.99 -13.64 4.66
C GLY A 17 -11.62 -15.00 4.41
N LEU A 18 -11.03 -16.08 4.92
CA LEU A 18 -11.64 -17.41 4.85
C LEU A 18 -12.87 -17.51 5.77
N HIS A 19 -12.82 -16.90 6.96
CA HIS A 19 -13.96 -16.87 7.87
C HIS A 19 -15.16 -16.11 7.30
N GLU A 20 -14.93 -14.98 6.61
CA GLU A 20 -15.99 -14.21 5.94
C GLU A 20 -16.77 -15.05 4.95
N ASP A 21 -16.11 -15.92 4.18
CA ASP A 21 -16.70 -16.66 3.07
C ASP A 21 -17.20 -18.07 3.46
N ILE A 22 -16.56 -18.71 4.43
CA ILE A 22 -16.79 -20.14 4.72
C ILE A 22 -17.68 -20.34 5.96
N GLN A 23 -17.51 -19.56 7.03
CA GLN A 23 -18.24 -19.70 8.30
C GLN A 23 -18.19 -21.14 8.84
N ASP A 24 -19.34 -21.83 8.88
CA ASP A 24 -19.49 -23.20 9.35
C ASP A 24 -19.29 -24.26 8.24
N GLY A 25 -19.00 -23.86 6.99
CA GLY A 25 -18.56 -24.74 5.91
C GLY A 25 -19.05 -24.38 4.52
N ASP A 26 -18.29 -24.78 3.51
CA ASP A 26 -18.75 -24.79 2.11
C ASP A 26 -19.71 -25.98 1.91
N HIS A 27 -20.97 -25.76 2.19
CA HIS A 27 -22.01 -26.79 2.13
C HIS A 27 -22.14 -27.44 0.74
N THR A 28 -21.88 -26.70 -0.34
CA THR A 28 -21.89 -27.24 -1.69
C THR A 28 -20.77 -28.24 -1.90
N SER A 29 -19.56 -27.88 -1.56
CA SER A 29 -18.40 -28.77 -1.68
C SER A 29 -18.50 -29.95 -0.70
N LEU A 30 -19.00 -29.73 0.50
CA LEU A 30 -19.22 -30.81 1.47
C LEU A 30 -20.23 -31.85 0.97
N ALA A 31 -21.28 -31.40 0.29
CA ALA A 31 -22.34 -32.29 -0.23
C ALA A 31 -21.96 -33.00 -1.55
N CYS A 32 -21.23 -32.30 -2.42
CA CYS A 32 -21.02 -32.76 -3.81
C CYS A 32 -19.65 -33.42 -4.08
N ILE A 33 -18.63 -33.13 -3.23
CA ILE A 33 -17.25 -33.51 -3.53
C ILE A 33 -16.75 -34.52 -2.49
N PRO A 34 -16.22 -35.69 -2.94
CA PRO A 34 -15.58 -36.65 -2.04
C PRO A 34 -14.42 -36.00 -1.27
N GLU A 35 -14.25 -36.38 0.01
CA GLU A 35 -13.26 -35.77 0.91
C GLU A 35 -11.82 -35.94 0.43
N ASP A 36 -11.50 -37.06 -0.18
CA ASP A 36 -10.18 -37.46 -0.65
C ASP A 36 -9.88 -37.05 -2.09
N SER A 37 -10.85 -36.39 -2.77
CA SER A 37 -10.65 -35.94 -4.14
C SER A 37 -9.62 -34.81 -4.24
N THR A 38 -8.78 -34.87 -5.28
CA THR A 38 -7.79 -33.85 -5.62
C THR A 38 -8.09 -33.23 -6.98
N SER A 39 -7.76 -31.94 -7.11
CA SER A 39 -7.93 -31.19 -8.37
C SER A 39 -6.69 -30.39 -8.69
N LYS A 40 -6.44 -30.21 -10.00
CA LYS A 40 -5.43 -29.26 -10.49
C LYS A 40 -6.13 -28.06 -11.15
N ALA A 41 -5.74 -26.86 -10.76
CA ALA A 41 -6.20 -25.62 -11.38
C ALA A 41 -5.01 -24.77 -11.84
N ARG A 42 -5.30 -23.81 -12.72
CA ARG A 42 -4.35 -22.78 -13.15
C ARG A 42 -4.98 -21.39 -13.02
N LEU A 43 -4.17 -20.39 -12.72
CA LEU A 43 -4.57 -19.00 -12.82
C LEU A 43 -4.20 -18.47 -14.20
N LEU A 44 -5.26 -18.06 -14.94
CA LEU A 44 -5.14 -17.50 -16.28
C LEU A 44 -5.37 -15.99 -16.22
N VAL A 45 -4.40 -15.21 -16.70
CA VAL A 45 -4.47 -13.77 -16.78
C VAL A 45 -5.46 -13.33 -17.86
N LYS A 46 -6.33 -12.35 -17.53
CA LYS A 46 -7.40 -11.86 -18.44
C LYS A 46 -7.21 -10.42 -18.89
N ASP A 47 -6.12 -9.76 -18.48
CA ASP A 47 -5.83 -8.37 -18.80
C ASP A 47 -4.32 -8.16 -18.92
N THR A 48 -3.88 -6.92 -19.12
CA THR A 48 -2.48 -6.53 -19.19
C THR A 48 -2.14 -5.62 -18.01
N GLY A 49 -0.99 -5.84 -17.37
CA GLY A 49 -0.53 -5.05 -16.24
C GLY A 49 0.57 -5.72 -15.44
N VAL A 50 0.70 -5.35 -14.19
CA VAL A 50 1.65 -5.94 -13.24
C VAL A 50 0.93 -6.97 -12.37
N LEU A 51 1.45 -8.19 -12.35
CA LEU A 51 0.91 -9.27 -11.52
C LEU A 51 1.26 -9.04 -10.04
N ALA A 52 0.28 -9.21 -9.16
CA ALA A 52 0.51 -9.14 -7.72
C ALA A 52 -0.41 -10.06 -6.92
N GLY A 53 0.13 -10.66 -5.85
CA GLY A 53 -0.59 -11.54 -4.95
C GLY A 53 -0.37 -13.04 -5.18
N VAL A 54 0.59 -13.45 -6.00
CA VAL A 54 0.96 -14.87 -6.22
C VAL A 54 1.47 -15.50 -4.93
N ASP A 55 2.33 -14.79 -4.19
CA ASP A 55 2.79 -15.25 -2.88
C ASP A 55 1.66 -15.37 -1.86
N LEU A 56 0.68 -14.46 -1.89
CA LEU A 56 -0.53 -14.54 -1.06
C LEU A 56 -1.38 -15.75 -1.44
N ALA A 57 -1.62 -15.97 -2.73
CA ALA A 57 -2.37 -17.14 -3.24
C ALA A 57 -1.74 -18.46 -2.77
N ARG A 58 -0.43 -18.59 -2.87
CA ARG A 58 0.31 -19.74 -2.38
C ARG A 58 0.08 -20.00 -0.89
N ARG A 59 0.07 -18.93 -0.08
CA ARG A 59 -0.19 -19.02 1.37
C ARG A 59 -1.61 -19.45 1.68
N ILE A 60 -2.60 -18.91 0.99
CA ILE A 60 -4.01 -19.28 1.17
C ILE A 60 -4.21 -20.77 0.87
N PHE A 61 -3.71 -21.27 -0.25
CA PHE A 61 -3.85 -22.68 -0.58
C PHE A 61 -3.08 -23.59 0.38
N LYS A 62 -1.89 -23.18 0.83
CA LYS A 62 -1.14 -23.92 1.84
C LYS A 62 -1.80 -23.93 3.21
N HIS A 63 -2.52 -22.88 3.57
CA HIS A 63 -3.31 -22.81 4.81
C HIS A 63 -4.49 -23.80 4.75
N LEU A 64 -5.20 -23.87 3.60
CA LEU A 64 -6.35 -24.76 3.41
C LEU A 64 -5.95 -26.22 3.22
N ASP A 65 -4.82 -26.48 2.59
CA ASP A 65 -4.25 -27.81 2.37
C ASP A 65 -2.72 -27.75 2.51
N PRO A 66 -2.15 -28.19 3.64
CA PRO A 66 -0.69 -28.20 3.85
C PRO A 66 0.08 -29.01 2.79
N GLU A 67 -0.57 -30.01 2.18
CA GLU A 67 0.02 -30.85 1.13
C GLU A 67 -0.14 -30.25 -0.29
N ALA A 68 -0.82 -29.09 -0.43
CA ALA A 68 -1.00 -28.44 -1.73
C ALA A 68 0.34 -28.26 -2.45
N GLN A 69 0.40 -28.63 -3.71
CA GLN A 69 1.54 -28.37 -4.60
C GLN A 69 1.26 -27.10 -5.40
N PHE A 70 2.15 -26.12 -5.30
CA PHE A 70 2.01 -24.83 -5.95
C PHE A 70 3.22 -24.60 -6.86
N GLU A 71 2.97 -24.48 -8.16
CA GLU A 71 3.97 -24.25 -9.21
C GLU A 71 3.80 -22.81 -9.72
N MET A 72 4.69 -21.93 -9.32
CA MET A 72 4.72 -20.52 -9.75
C MET A 72 5.37 -20.43 -11.13
N MET A 73 4.67 -19.86 -12.10
CA MET A 73 5.16 -19.62 -13.46
C MET A 73 5.61 -18.17 -13.64
N ILE A 74 4.94 -17.24 -12.98
CA ILE A 74 5.22 -15.79 -13.06
C ILE A 74 5.24 -15.26 -11.64
N GLU A 75 6.27 -14.47 -11.31
CA GLU A 75 6.45 -13.86 -9.99
C GLU A 75 5.68 -12.55 -9.84
N ASP A 76 5.39 -12.18 -8.58
CA ASP A 76 4.86 -10.86 -8.25
C ASP A 76 5.80 -9.74 -8.78
N GLY A 77 5.22 -8.70 -9.36
CA GLY A 77 5.95 -7.57 -9.96
C GLY A 77 6.27 -7.75 -11.45
N SER A 78 5.98 -8.91 -12.02
CA SER A 78 6.19 -9.14 -13.46
C SER A 78 5.07 -8.51 -14.30
N ASP A 79 5.45 -8.00 -15.48
CA ASP A 79 4.48 -7.61 -16.50
C ASP A 79 3.78 -8.85 -17.07
N VAL A 80 2.47 -8.75 -17.20
CA VAL A 80 1.62 -9.83 -17.73
C VAL A 80 0.65 -9.32 -18.79
N LYS A 81 0.19 -10.24 -19.64
CA LYS A 81 -0.78 -9.98 -20.69
C LYS A 81 -1.86 -11.05 -20.72
N PHE A 82 -2.91 -10.75 -21.45
CA PHE A 82 -4.01 -11.70 -21.67
C PHE A 82 -3.49 -13.07 -22.16
N GLY A 83 -3.90 -14.12 -21.47
CA GLY A 83 -3.59 -15.52 -21.81
C GLY A 83 -2.37 -16.10 -21.08
N ASP A 84 -1.60 -15.26 -20.34
CA ASP A 84 -0.50 -15.76 -19.53
C ASP A 84 -1.02 -16.66 -18.38
N GLU A 85 -0.25 -17.67 -18.02
CA GLU A 85 -0.54 -18.60 -16.92
C GLU A 85 0.37 -18.26 -15.74
N ALA A 86 -0.21 -17.73 -14.65
CA ALA A 86 0.58 -17.21 -13.53
C ALA A 86 1.07 -18.32 -12.59
N PHE A 87 0.25 -19.32 -12.34
CA PHE A 87 0.62 -20.49 -11.52
C PHE A 87 -0.30 -21.67 -11.75
N TYR A 88 0.15 -22.84 -11.30
CA TYR A 88 -0.67 -24.03 -11.12
C TYR A 88 -0.74 -24.39 -9.65
N VAL A 89 -1.88 -24.93 -9.23
CA VAL A 89 -2.07 -25.48 -7.88
C VAL A 89 -2.75 -26.85 -7.98
N THR A 90 -2.22 -27.81 -7.23
CA THR A 90 -2.82 -29.15 -7.06
C THR A 90 -3.02 -29.35 -5.56
N CYS A 91 -4.27 -29.52 -5.14
CA CYS A 91 -4.64 -29.70 -3.75
C CYS A 91 -5.97 -30.48 -3.63
N LYS A 92 -6.44 -30.71 -2.40
CA LYS A 92 -7.78 -31.25 -2.18
C LYS A 92 -8.82 -30.39 -2.89
N SER A 93 -9.77 -31.01 -3.59
CA SER A 93 -10.77 -30.32 -4.41
C SER A 93 -11.62 -29.35 -3.59
N ARG A 94 -11.97 -29.73 -2.33
CA ARG A 94 -12.69 -28.85 -1.39
C ARG A 94 -11.86 -27.62 -1.03
N ALA A 95 -10.57 -27.79 -0.72
CA ALA A 95 -9.66 -26.68 -0.41
C ALA A 95 -9.48 -25.71 -1.60
N LEU A 96 -9.40 -26.26 -2.81
CA LEU A 96 -9.32 -25.45 -4.03
C LEU A 96 -10.52 -24.51 -4.16
N LEU A 97 -11.72 -25.05 -4.03
CA LEU A 97 -12.97 -24.27 -4.19
C LEU A 97 -13.17 -23.28 -3.05
N MET A 98 -12.84 -23.62 -1.81
CA MET A 98 -12.91 -22.70 -0.67
C MET A 98 -11.95 -21.50 -0.82
N GLY A 99 -10.74 -21.72 -1.35
CA GLY A 99 -9.73 -20.66 -1.50
C GLY A 99 -9.89 -19.80 -2.75
N GLU A 100 -10.57 -20.31 -3.79
CA GLU A 100 -10.61 -19.68 -5.11
C GLU A 100 -11.03 -18.19 -5.05
N ARG A 101 -12.15 -17.90 -4.37
CA ARG A 101 -12.70 -16.55 -4.38
C ARG A 101 -11.83 -15.55 -3.65
N LEU A 102 -11.32 -15.90 -2.47
CA LEU A 102 -10.39 -15.04 -1.71
C LEU A 102 -9.13 -14.77 -2.52
N VAL A 103 -8.54 -15.81 -3.14
CA VAL A 103 -7.36 -15.67 -4.00
C VAL A 103 -7.63 -14.72 -5.16
N LEU A 104 -8.71 -14.93 -5.92
CA LEU A 104 -9.00 -14.12 -7.10
C LEU A 104 -9.31 -12.67 -6.73
N ASN A 105 -10.10 -12.42 -5.68
CA ASN A 105 -10.43 -11.07 -5.25
C ASN A 105 -9.19 -10.30 -4.77
N ALA A 106 -8.34 -10.94 -3.97
CA ALA A 106 -7.10 -10.34 -3.48
C ALA A 106 -6.13 -10.05 -4.64
N MET A 107 -5.88 -11.01 -5.52
CA MET A 107 -4.96 -10.84 -6.65
C MET A 107 -5.43 -9.79 -7.65
N GLN A 108 -6.72 -9.75 -7.97
CA GLN A 108 -7.28 -8.71 -8.85
C GLN A 108 -7.10 -7.31 -8.26
N ARG A 109 -7.37 -7.17 -6.96
CA ARG A 109 -7.17 -5.90 -6.24
C ARG A 109 -5.71 -5.49 -6.23
N MET A 110 -4.83 -6.40 -5.83
CA MET A 110 -3.40 -6.16 -5.74
C MET A 110 -2.79 -5.85 -7.12
N SER A 111 -3.12 -6.61 -8.15
CA SER A 111 -2.60 -6.38 -9.51
C SER A 111 -3.06 -5.04 -10.10
N GLY A 112 -4.30 -4.62 -9.84
CA GLY A 112 -4.78 -3.30 -10.24
C GLY A 112 -3.99 -2.16 -9.59
N ILE A 113 -3.69 -2.27 -8.29
CA ILE A 113 -2.89 -1.28 -7.56
C ILE A 113 -1.43 -1.31 -8.02
N ALA A 114 -0.81 -2.48 -8.15
CA ALA A 114 0.56 -2.62 -8.63
C ALA A 114 0.72 -2.04 -10.04
N THR A 115 -0.25 -2.30 -10.94
CA THR A 115 -0.27 -1.75 -12.29
C THR A 115 -0.33 -0.21 -12.27
N MET A 116 -1.19 0.37 -11.42
CA MET A 116 -1.27 1.83 -11.29
C MET A 116 0.02 2.42 -10.71
N SER A 117 0.58 1.78 -9.68
CA SER A 117 1.87 2.18 -9.08
C SER A 117 2.99 2.16 -10.11
N SER A 118 3.10 1.08 -10.91
CA SER A 118 4.09 0.98 -11.98
C SER A 118 3.94 2.10 -13.02
N ARG A 119 2.71 2.47 -13.39
CA ARG A 119 2.48 3.60 -14.30
C ARG A 119 2.98 4.93 -13.73
N PHE A 120 2.78 5.18 -12.43
CA PHE A 120 3.35 6.36 -11.77
C PHE A 120 4.88 6.34 -11.78
N MET A 121 5.50 5.18 -11.53
CA MET A 121 6.96 5.04 -11.60
C MET A 121 7.51 5.32 -12.99
N MET A 122 6.84 4.84 -14.04
CA MET A 122 7.22 5.15 -15.43
C MET A 122 7.16 6.66 -15.74
N GLU A 123 6.14 7.36 -15.23
CA GLU A 123 6.02 8.82 -15.44
C GLU A 123 7.14 9.61 -14.77
N VAL A 124 7.71 9.15 -13.67
CA VAL A 124 8.79 9.83 -12.95
C VAL A 124 10.18 9.26 -13.25
N GLU A 125 10.29 8.36 -14.21
CA GLU A 125 11.57 7.76 -14.60
C GLU A 125 12.60 8.83 -14.99
N GLY A 126 13.83 8.69 -14.46
CA GLY A 126 14.93 9.63 -14.65
C GLY A 126 14.84 10.89 -13.78
N THR A 127 13.95 10.93 -12.80
CA THR A 127 13.94 11.93 -11.70
C THR A 127 14.37 11.28 -10.39
N ASP A 128 14.70 12.10 -9.38
CA ASP A 128 15.04 11.63 -8.02
C ASP A 128 13.80 11.54 -7.10
N VAL A 129 12.59 11.66 -7.67
CA VAL A 129 11.35 11.69 -6.90
C VAL A 129 10.91 10.29 -6.49
N THR A 130 10.48 10.16 -5.23
CA THR A 130 9.85 8.95 -4.69
C THR A 130 8.33 9.11 -4.68
N ILE A 131 7.62 8.16 -5.26
CA ILE A 131 6.15 8.10 -5.19
C ILE A 131 5.73 7.38 -3.90
N LEU A 132 4.93 8.07 -3.09
CA LEU A 132 4.43 7.57 -1.81
C LEU A 132 2.94 7.21 -1.91
N ASP A 133 2.55 6.17 -1.20
CA ASP A 133 1.14 5.85 -0.97
C ASP A 133 0.51 6.73 0.13
N THR A 134 -0.75 6.48 0.44
CA THR A 134 -1.48 7.18 1.49
C THR A 134 -2.26 6.21 2.39
N ARG A 135 -2.90 6.73 3.44
CA ARG A 135 -3.88 6.00 4.26
C ARG A 135 -5.29 5.95 3.65
N LYS A 136 -5.50 6.49 2.45
CA LYS A 136 -6.79 6.45 1.73
C LYS A 136 -6.99 5.09 1.08
N THR A 137 -7.00 4.05 1.90
CA THR A 137 -7.15 2.64 1.50
C THR A 137 -8.56 2.16 1.80
N THR A 138 -8.95 1.04 1.18
CA THR A 138 -10.18 0.34 1.55
C THR A 138 -10.08 -0.12 3.01
N PRO A 139 -11.11 0.12 3.84
CA PRO A 139 -11.11 -0.36 5.21
C PRO A 139 -10.75 -1.86 5.29
N LEU A 140 -9.92 -2.22 6.25
CA LEU A 140 -9.39 -3.57 6.53
C LEU A 140 -8.44 -4.14 5.45
N LEU A 141 -8.38 -3.59 4.23
CA LEU A 141 -7.52 -4.07 3.15
C LEU A 141 -6.18 -3.35 3.03
N ARG A 142 -5.84 -2.42 3.95
CA ARG A 142 -4.60 -1.61 3.89
C ARG A 142 -3.36 -2.46 3.73
N PHE A 143 -3.29 -3.58 4.42
CA PHE A 143 -2.15 -4.47 4.38
C PHE A 143 -1.83 -4.94 2.95
N ILE A 144 -2.81 -5.53 2.24
CA ILE A 144 -2.60 -6.03 0.87
C ILE A 144 -2.46 -4.89 -0.15
N GLU A 145 -3.15 -3.75 0.05
CA GLU A 145 -3.07 -2.60 -0.85
C GLU A 145 -1.68 -1.94 -0.80
N LYS A 146 -1.12 -1.73 0.39
CA LYS A 146 0.23 -1.21 0.55
C LYS A 146 1.31 -2.20 0.09
N TRP A 147 1.09 -3.48 0.27
CA TRP A 147 1.96 -4.50 -0.30
C TRP A 147 1.98 -4.42 -1.84
N ALA A 148 0.81 -4.28 -2.46
CA ALA A 148 0.69 -4.12 -3.91
C ALA A 148 1.37 -2.84 -4.43
N VAL A 149 1.33 -1.74 -3.67
CA VAL A 149 2.05 -0.49 -3.99
C VAL A 149 3.56 -0.75 -4.12
N ARG A 150 4.17 -1.51 -3.17
CA ARG A 150 5.58 -1.88 -3.25
C ARG A 150 5.89 -2.78 -4.44
N ILE A 151 5.01 -3.76 -4.73
CA ILE A 151 5.15 -4.64 -5.90
C ILE A 151 5.18 -3.81 -7.19
N GLY A 152 4.39 -2.75 -7.27
CA GLY A 152 4.38 -1.82 -8.40
C GLY A 152 5.53 -0.80 -8.42
N GLY A 153 6.48 -0.89 -7.47
CA GLY A 153 7.69 -0.06 -7.44
C GLY A 153 7.58 1.25 -6.65
N CYS A 154 6.41 1.60 -6.11
CA CYS A 154 6.25 2.76 -5.24
C CYS A 154 6.62 2.45 -3.78
N THR A 155 6.71 3.47 -2.96
CA THR A 155 7.13 3.37 -1.56
C THR A 155 5.94 3.57 -0.62
N ASN A 156 5.90 2.79 0.46
CA ASN A 156 4.91 3.00 1.50
C ASN A 156 5.26 4.23 2.35
N TYR A 157 4.27 5.05 2.63
CA TYR A 157 4.30 6.05 3.67
C TYR A 157 3.82 5.43 5.00
N ARG A 158 3.33 6.22 5.94
CA ARG A 158 2.85 5.72 7.24
C ARG A 158 1.70 4.72 7.11
N ASP A 159 1.70 3.72 7.96
CA ASP A 159 0.65 2.70 8.00
C ASP A 159 -0.58 3.15 8.79
N GLY A 160 -0.37 3.97 9.84
CA GLY A 160 -1.46 4.39 10.70
C GLY A 160 -1.31 5.81 11.26
N LEU A 161 -1.96 6.01 12.40
CA LEU A 161 -1.80 7.23 13.21
C LEU A 161 -0.76 7.03 14.32
N TYR A 162 -0.17 5.85 14.40
CA TYR A 162 0.69 5.39 15.48
C TYR A 162 2.19 5.40 15.14
N ASP A 163 2.54 5.39 13.84
CA ASP A 163 3.91 5.21 13.35
C ASP A 163 4.54 6.49 12.78
N TRP A 164 3.74 7.54 12.57
CA TRP A 164 4.21 8.84 12.05
C TRP A 164 3.26 9.95 12.42
N ILE A 165 3.76 11.08 12.89
CA ILE A 165 2.96 12.26 13.17
C ILE A 165 2.78 13.08 11.89
N MET A 166 1.55 13.49 11.59
CA MET A 166 1.24 14.39 10.48
C MET A 166 0.34 15.51 10.99
N ILE A 167 0.90 16.70 11.08
CA ILE A 167 0.20 17.92 11.46
C ILE A 167 -0.48 18.46 10.20
N LYS A 168 -1.79 18.61 10.26
CA LYS A 168 -2.63 19.07 9.16
C LYS A 168 -3.34 20.35 9.55
N ASP A 169 -4.00 20.99 8.57
CA ASP A 169 -4.82 22.21 8.75
C ASP A 169 -5.70 22.16 10.01
N ASN A 170 -6.50 21.14 10.17
CA ASN A 170 -7.37 20.96 11.34
C ASN A 170 -6.59 20.90 12.68
N HIS A 171 -5.38 20.35 12.67
CA HIS A 171 -4.54 20.31 13.87
C HIS A 171 -3.95 21.71 14.17
N ILE A 172 -3.58 22.45 13.13
CA ILE A 172 -3.05 23.82 13.25
C ILE A 172 -4.14 24.76 13.77
N ASP A 173 -5.33 24.67 13.17
CA ASP A 173 -6.48 25.48 13.59
C ASP A 173 -6.87 25.22 15.06
N ALA A 174 -6.88 23.96 15.48
CA ALA A 174 -7.17 23.58 16.85
C ALA A 174 -6.04 23.93 17.84
N ALA A 175 -4.79 23.99 17.38
CA ALA A 175 -3.65 24.38 18.20
C ALA A 175 -3.52 25.91 18.35
N GLY A 176 -3.97 26.67 17.34
CA GLY A 176 -3.91 28.12 17.25
C GLY A 176 -2.85 28.65 16.28
N SER A 177 -1.76 27.92 16.06
CA SER A 177 -0.70 28.22 15.09
C SER A 177 0.11 26.97 14.74
N ILE A 178 0.91 27.03 13.69
CA ILE A 178 1.89 25.99 13.33
C ILE A 178 2.92 25.83 14.46
N THR A 179 3.42 26.95 14.97
CA THR A 179 4.38 26.99 16.09
C THR A 179 3.83 26.29 17.33
N ASP A 180 2.58 26.55 17.70
CA ASP A 180 1.93 25.88 18.84
C ASP A 180 1.75 24.38 18.58
N ALA A 181 1.32 24.00 17.38
CA ALA A 181 1.14 22.61 16.99
C ALA A 181 2.45 21.82 17.09
N ILE A 182 3.54 22.31 16.49
CA ILE A 182 4.86 21.67 16.52
C ILE A 182 5.39 21.61 17.96
N THR A 183 5.25 22.69 18.72
CA THR A 183 5.71 22.75 20.13
C THR A 183 4.99 21.70 20.98
N ARG A 184 3.66 21.55 20.83
CA ARG A 184 2.87 20.52 21.54
C ARG A 184 3.27 19.11 21.11
N VAL A 185 3.55 18.87 19.82
CA VAL A 185 4.04 17.58 19.34
C VAL A 185 5.39 17.24 19.97
N HIS A 186 6.35 18.15 20.01
CA HIS A 186 7.64 17.92 20.65
C HIS A 186 7.50 17.65 22.15
N LYS A 187 6.60 18.35 22.84
CA LYS A 187 6.28 18.07 24.25
C LYS A 187 5.75 16.65 24.41
N TYR A 188 4.76 16.27 23.61
CA TYR A 188 4.16 14.93 23.62
C TYR A 188 5.20 13.82 23.39
N LEU A 189 6.07 13.97 22.39
CA LEU A 189 7.11 12.98 22.07
C LEU A 189 8.11 12.81 23.23
N ARG A 190 8.51 13.91 23.89
CA ARG A 190 9.38 13.85 25.08
C ARG A 190 8.66 13.14 26.26
N GLU A 191 7.42 13.50 26.55
CA GLU A 191 6.65 12.92 27.67
C GLU A 191 6.35 11.44 27.47
N THR A 192 6.11 11.01 26.22
CA THR A 192 5.79 9.61 25.88
C THR A 192 7.02 8.80 25.49
N GLN A 193 8.21 9.40 25.39
CA GLN A 193 9.45 8.77 24.96
C GLN A 193 9.35 8.08 23.58
N LYS A 194 8.52 8.65 22.67
CA LYS A 194 8.35 8.12 21.31
C LYS A 194 9.27 8.86 20.34
N GLY A 195 9.97 8.10 19.48
CA GLY A 195 10.82 8.61 18.40
C GLY A 195 10.09 8.59 17.05
N LEU A 196 8.97 9.32 16.93
CA LEU A 196 8.19 9.36 15.70
C LEU A 196 8.64 10.52 14.80
N ASN A 197 8.69 10.27 13.50
CA ASN A 197 8.89 11.31 12.50
C ASN A 197 7.68 12.26 12.45
N ILE A 198 7.93 13.51 12.02
CA ILE A 198 6.92 14.55 11.95
C ILE A 198 6.85 15.10 10.54
N THR A 199 5.66 15.06 9.93
CA THR A 199 5.33 15.83 8.72
C THR A 199 4.39 16.97 9.08
N VAL A 200 4.63 18.16 8.52
CA VAL A 200 3.73 19.31 8.61
C VAL A 200 3.21 19.64 7.22
N GLU A 201 1.91 19.65 7.07
CA GLU A 201 1.21 20.09 5.86
C GLU A 201 1.07 21.61 5.89
N VAL A 202 1.55 22.28 4.84
CA VAL A 202 1.47 23.75 4.68
C VAL A 202 0.72 24.10 3.40
N ARG A 203 -0.04 25.20 3.44
CA ARG A 203 -0.94 25.64 2.36
C ARG A 203 -0.39 26.82 1.54
N ASN A 204 0.67 27.45 1.99
CA ASN A 204 1.29 28.64 1.38
C ASN A 204 2.70 28.89 1.92
N LEU A 205 3.41 29.85 1.29
CA LEU A 205 4.78 30.19 1.67
C LEU A 205 4.90 30.83 3.07
N VAL A 206 3.87 31.50 3.58
CA VAL A 206 3.89 32.06 4.93
C VAL A 206 3.96 30.95 5.97
N GLU A 207 3.10 29.92 5.82
CA GLU A 207 3.13 28.73 6.67
C GLU A 207 4.43 27.95 6.52
N LEU A 208 4.98 27.87 5.30
CA LEU A 208 6.27 27.26 5.06
C LEU A 208 7.38 27.95 5.87
N HIS A 209 7.44 29.28 5.81
CA HIS A 209 8.44 30.04 6.58
C HIS A 209 8.29 29.83 8.08
N GLU A 210 7.07 29.78 8.61
CA GLU A 210 6.83 29.49 10.02
C GLU A 210 7.38 28.12 10.43
N VAL A 211 7.18 27.07 9.59
CA VAL A 211 7.77 25.74 9.84
C VAL A 211 9.29 25.77 9.78
N LEU A 212 9.88 26.49 8.82
CA LEU A 212 11.34 26.62 8.69
C LEU A 212 11.99 27.34 9.86
N ASP A 213 11.32 28.36 10.42
CA ASP A 213 11.80 29.14 11.56
C ASP A 213 11.80 28.32 12.86
N ILE A 214 10.74 27.53 13.11
CA ILE A 214 10.66 26.70 14.30
C ILE A 214 11.47 25.40 14.17
N GLY A 215 11.51 24.81 12.99
CA GLY A 215 12.24 23.58 12.70
C GLY A 215 11.73 22.33 13.45
N GLY A 216 12.63 21.34 13.60
CA GLY A 216 12.36 20.13 14.38
C GLY A 216 11.34 19.17 13.76
N VAL A 217 11.12 19.22 12.45
CA VAL A 217 10.27 18.32 11.69
C VAL A 217 11.11 17.44 10.76
N THR A 218 10.54 16.36 10.27
CA THR A 218 11.21 15.45 9.32
C THR A 218 10.92 15.88 7.90
N ARG A 219 9.67 16.24 7.61
CA ARG A 219 9.18 16.51 6.25
C ARG A 219 8.19 17.66 6.25
N ILE A 220 8.19 18.43 5.18
CA ILE A 220 7.22 19.49 4.92
C ILE A 220 6.40 19.07 3.69
N MET A 221 5.07 18.97 3.86
CA MET A 221 4.14 18.64 2.78
C MET A 221 3.55 19.92 2.21
N LEU A 222 3.76 20.14 0.92
CA LEU A 222 3.28 21.29 0.16
C LEU A 222 1.94 20.91 -0.50
N ASP A 223 0.83 21.28 0.16
CA ASP A 223 -0.51 20.86 -0.26
C ASP A 223 -1.13 21.83 -1.26
N ASN A 224 -1.45 21.31 -2.46
CA ASN A 224 -2.09 22.07 -3.55
C ASN A 224 -1.32 23.33 -4.01
N PHE A 225 0.00 23.31 -3.97
CA PHE A 225 0.83 24.41 -4.49
C PHE A 225 0.79 24.45 -6.01
N GLU A 226 0.65 25.64 -6.59
CA GLU A 226 0.84 25.89 -8.02
C GLU A 226 2.31 25.68 -8.42
N LEU A 227 2.60 25.14 -9.62
CA LEU A 227 3.96 24.77 -10.03
C LEU A 227 5.04 25.83 -9.79
N PRO A 228 4.84 27.12 -10.11
CA PRO A 228 5.86 28.15 -9.86
C PRO A 228 6.15 28.31 -8.37
N ILE A 229 5.10 28.30 -7.55
CA ILE A 229 5.21 28.44 -6.09
C ILE A 229 5.78 27.17 -5.46
N LEU A 230 5.44 26.00 -6.01
CA LEU A 230 6.02 24.73 -5.60
C LEU A 230 7.55 24.71 -5.79
N ALA A 231 8.03 25.17 -6.95
CA ALA A 231 9.46 25.27 -7.22
C ALA A 231 10.18 26.23 -6.24
N GLU A 232 9.57 27.39 -5.96
CA GLU A 232 10.08 28.35 -4.95
C GLU A 232 10.13 27.73 -3.56
N ALA A 233 9.06 27.01 -3.17
CA ALA A 233 8.97 26.33 -1.87
C ALA A 233 10.06 25.26 -1.72
N VAL A 234 10.26 24.42 -2.73
CA VAL A 234 11.30 23.38 -2.73
C VAL A 234 12.69 23.99 -2.62
N GLN A 235 12.98 25.06 -3.37
CA GLN A 235 14.24 25.80 -3.27
C GLN A 235 14.44 26.40 -1.87
N THR A 236 13.39 26.92 -1.26
CA THR A 236 13.42 27.52 0.08
C THR A 236 13.67 26.48 1.17
N ILE A 237 13.09 25.27 1.05
CA ILE A 237 13.35 24.13 1.94
C ILE A 237 14.80 23.67 1.79
N GLY A 238 15.28 23.53 0.54
CA GLY A 238 16.63 23.03 0.24
C GLY A 238 16.86 21.66 0.88
N ASP A 239 18.08 21.45 1.37
CA ASP A 239 18.49 20.18 2.01
C ASP A 239 18.17 20.12 3.52
N LYS A 240 17.43 21.09 4.06
CA LYS A 240 17.15 21.16 5.51
C LYS A 240 16.12 20.14 5.97
N PHE A 241 15.13 19.89 5.15
CA PHE A 241 14.02 18.95 5.41
C PHE A 241 13.65 18.21 4.13
N GLU A 242 13.05 17.03 4.29
CA GLU A 242 12.37 16.38 3.15
C GLU A 242 11.18 17.25 2.70
N SER A 243 10.97 17.35 1.39
CA SER A 243 9.79 17.98 0.81
C SER A 243 8.87 16.93 0.17
N GLU A 244 7.57 17.13 0.30
CA GLU A 244 6.54 16.27 -0.29
C GLU A 244 5.50 17.15 -0.98
N ALA A 245 5.24 16.92 -2.28
CA ALA A 245 4.12 17.55 -2.98
C ALA A 245 2.86 16.72 -2.79
N SER A 246 1.73 17.37 -2.52
CA SER A 246 0.41 16.77 -2.35
C SER A 246 -0.68 17.61 -3.00
N GLY A 247 -1.82 16.95 -3.30
CA GLY A 247 -2.98 17.61 -3.89
C GLY A 247 -3.01 17.56 -5.42
N GLY A 248 -4.10 17.01 -6.00
CA GLY A 248 -4.35 17.00 -7.44
C GLY A 248 -3.38 16.20 -8.31
N ILE A 249 -2.51 15.36 -7.73
CA ILE A 249 -1.51 14.59 -8.45
C ILE A 249 -2.17 13.39 -9.14
N ASN A 250 -1.90 13.24 -10.44
CA ASN A 250 -2.35 12.13 -11.27
C ASN A 250 -1.32 11.85 -12.37
N LEU A 251 -1.52 10.81 -13.19
CA LEU A 251 -0.58 10.43 -14.26
C LEU A 251 -0.26 11.57 -15.25
N ASN A 252 -1.19 12.53 -15.48
CA ASN A 252 -0.95 13.64 -16.41
C ASN A 252 -0.19 14.81 -15.76
N THR A 253 -0.15 14.88 -14.42
CA THR A 253 0.45 15.99 -13.68
C THR A 253 1.74 15.61 -12.98
N VAL A 254 1.92 14.36 -12.59
CA VAL A 254 3.04 13.89 -11.75
C VAL A 254 4.41 14.23 -12.35
N ARG A 255 4.61 14.05 -13.66
CA ARG A 255 5.89 14.38 -14.33
C ARG A 255 6.28 15.85 -14.24
N LYS A 256 5.31 16.77 -14.18
CA LYS A 256 5.58 18.21 -14.09
C LYS A 256 5.90 18.64 -12.65
N ILE A 257 5.46 17.85 -11.70
CA ILE A 257 5.68 18.06 -10.27
C ILE A 257 7.02 17.46 -9.86
N ALA A 258 7.39 16.32 -10.45
CA ALA A 258 8.67 15.65 -10.30
C ALA A 258 9.82 16.42 -10.95
#